data_68a747fed951fad9b5df33c8341ce4d4
#
_entry.id   68a747fed951fad9b5df33c8341ce4d4
#
_cell.length_a   1.000
_cell.length_b   1.000
_cell.length_c   1.000
_cell.angle_alpha   90.00
_cell.angle_beta   90.00
_cell.angle_gamma   90.00
#
_symmetry.space_group_name_H-M   'P 1'
#
loop_
_entity.id
_entity.type
_entity.pdbx_description
1 polymer ?
#
loop_
_entity_poly.entity_id
_entity_poly.type
_entity_poly.pdbx_seq_one_letter_code
_entity_poly.pdbx_strand_id
1 'polypeptide(L)'
;MVINTNMAAMTGAHGLDDSQRNLTKSLARLSTGSRIVDPQDDAAGLAVSSRFTAQISRNSAAMNNLANAVSYSQTQDGFMQKMSTALDRMGELTVLAQDITKTDTDRSNYSVEFSQLQNYISDIGTKSFNSVPLFSSAGNEVTIDSDANTFTMNAVDINSTTAATGLARAFDATTSAIYTTTSASSALSNIQTAIQNLADMRANIGANIQRLNV
;
A
#
# COMPACT_ATOMS: atom_id res chain seq x y z
N MET A 1 24.08 -23.25 -79.55
CA MET A 1 23.37 -23.73 -78.35
C MET A 1 24.39 -24.13 -77.32
N VAL A 2 24.51 -23.35 -76.22
CA VAL A 2 25.43 -23.68 -75.12
C VAL A 2 24.68 -24.60 -74.17
N ILE A 3 25.02 -25.87 -74.13
CA ILE A 3 24.31 -26.93 -73.42
C ILE A 3 24.66 -26.93 -71.92
N ASN A 4 25.76 -26.32 -71.50
CA ASN A 4 26.25 -26.40 -70.09
C ASN A 4 26.00 -25.19 -69.23
N THR A 5 25.53 -24.06 -69.72
CA THR A 5 25.20 -22.87 -68.96
C THR A 5 24.01 -22.13 -69.56
N ASN A 6 22.79 -22.53 -69.20
CA ASN A 6 21.60 -21.78 -69.56
C ASN A 6 21.38 -20.61 -68.55
N MET A 7 21.92 -19.46 -68.84
CA MET A 7 21.80 -18.26 -67.99
C MET A 7 20.36 -17.84 -67.74
N ALA A 8 19.47 -18.04 -68.70
CA ALA A 8 18.04 -17.74 -68.52
C ALA A 8 17.36 -18.69 -67.51
N ALA A 9 17.72 -19.97 -67.56
CA ALA A 9 17.21 -20.94 -66.57
C ALA A 9 17.75 -20.68 -65.15
N MET A 10 19.02 -20.30 -65.02
CA MET A 10 19.63 -19.91 -63.73
C MET A 10 18.97 -18.64 -63.16
N THR A 11 18.73 -17.62 -63.98
CA THR A 11 18.03 -16.40 -63.56
C THR A 11 16.58 -16.72 -63.12
N GLY A 12 15.90 -17.61 -63.85
CA GLY A 12 14.56 -18.09 -63.46
C GLY A 12 14.56 -18.85 -62.12
N ALA A 13 15.54 -19.72 -61.91
CA ALA A 13 15.70 -20.47 -60.67
C ALA A 13 15.97 -19.52 -59.45
N HIS A 14 16.86 -18.54 -59.63
CA HIS A 14 17.11 -17.53 -58.59
C HIS A 14 15.88 -16.69 -58.29
N GLY A 15 15.11 -16.27 -59.30
CA GLY A 15 13.86 -15.52 -59.10
C GLY A 15 12.77 -16.33 -58.38
N LEU A 16 12.71 -17.63 -58.64
CA LEU A 16 11.83 -18.54 -57.92
C LEU A 16 12.24 -18.70 -56.43
N ASP A 17 13.56 -18.89 -56.19
CA ASP A 17 14.09 -19.02 -54.82
C ASP A 17 13.82 -17.73 -54.00
N ASP A 18 14.07 -16.55 -54.59
CA ASP A 18 13.78 -15.26 -53.96
C ASP A 18 12.28 -15.08 -53.67
N SER A 19 11.42 -15.48 -54.59
CA SER A 19 9.97 -15.43 -54.39
C SER A 19 9.53 -16.34 -53.26
N GLN A 20 10.09 -17.54 -53.17
CA GLN A 20 9.81 -18.51 -52.13
C GLN A 20 10.27 -18.04 -50.75
N ARG A 21 11.49 -17.44 -50.66
CA ARG A 21 11.96 -16.80 -49.43
C ARG A 21 11.05 -15.65 -48.97
N ASN A 22 10.64 -14.78 -49.88
CA ASN A 22 9.73 -13.67 -49.58
C ASN A 22 8.37 -14.15 -49.12
N LEU A 23 7.84 -15.22 -49.74
CA LEU A 23 6.59 -15.84 -49.32
C LEU A 23 6.71 -16.43 -47.92
N THR A 24 7.77 -17.19 -47.63
CA THR A 24 8.02 -17.77 -46.30
C THR A 24 8.12 -16.70 -45.23
N LYS A 25 8.82 -15.61 -45.53
CA LYS A 25 8.98 -14.46 -44.64
C LYS A 25 7.65 -13.77 -44.39
N SER A 26 6.81 -13.60 -45.41
CA SER A 26 5.50 -12.98 -45.28
C SER A 26 4.53 -13.87 -44.47
N LEU A 27 4.58 -15.20 -44.69
CA LEU A 27 3.82 -16.15 -43.89
C LEU A 27 4.24 -16.17 -42.43
N ALA A 28 5.54 -16.11 -42.14
CA ALA A 28 6.06 -16.05 -40.79
C ALA A 28 5.56 -14.78 -40.08
N ARG A 29 5.61 -13.63 -40.73
CA ARG A 29 5.08 -12.36 -40.19
C ARG A 29 3.57 -12.39 -39.94
N LEU A 30 2.81 -13.01 -40.88
CA LEU A 30 1.37 -13.16 -40.72
C LEU A 30 1.02 -14.11 -39.57
N SER A 31 1.75 -15.21 -39.44
CA SER A 31 1.56 -16.21 -38.39
C SER A 31 1.90 -15.69 -37.00
N THR A 32 3.00 -14.91 -36.88
CA THR A 32 3.42 -14.33 -35.58
C THR A 32 2.71 -13.02 -35.23
N GLY A 33 2.06 -12.37 -36.20
CA GLY A 33 1.48 -11.04 -36.06
C GLY A 33 2.52 -9.93 -35.88
N SER A 34 3.81 -10.24 -35.99
CA SER A 34 4.93 -9.32 -35.79
C SER A 34 5.59 -8.94 -37.08
N ARG A 35 5.90 -7.66 -37.27
CA ARG A 35 6.66 -7.17 -38.43
C ARG A 35 8.10 -7.67 -38.44
N ILE A 36 8.71 -7.79 -37.24
CA ILE A 36 10.08 -8.24 -37.02
C ILE A 36 9.98 -9.66 -36.45
N VAL A 37 10.40 -10.67 -37.21
CA VAL A 37 10.39 -12.08 -36.80
C VAL A 37 11.80 -12.51 -36.43
N ASP A 38 12.79 -12.16 -37.26
CA ASP A 38 14.20 -12.47 -37.04
C ASP A 38 15.02 -11.20 -36.70
N PRO A 39 16.07 -11.33 -35.90
CA PRO A 39 17.00 -10.22 -35.61
C PRO A 39 17.63 -9.59 -36.87
N GLN A 40 17.69 -10.37 -37.97
CA GLN A 40 18.22 -9.91 -39.27
C GLN A 40 17.29 -8.92 -39.98
N ASP A 41 15.96 -8.91 -39.62
CA ASP A 41 15.00 -8.01 -40.24
C ASP A 41 15.20 -6.55 -39.79
N ASP A 42 15.43 -6.36 -38.49
CA ASP A 42 15.71 -5.06 -37.89
C ASP A 42 16.23 -5.26 -36.46
N ALA A 43 17.55 -5.36 -36.31
CA ALA A 43 18.15 -5.57 -34.98
C ALA A 43 17.95 -4.39 -34.02
N ALA A 44 17.91 -3.15 -34.54
CA ALA A 44 17.68 -1.96 -33.73
C ALA A 44 16.23 -1.88 -33.24
N GLY A 45 15.29 -2.11 -34.15
CA GLY A 45 13.85 -2.16 -33.81
C GLY A 45 13.52 -3.27 -32.81
N LEU A 46 14.13 -4.45 -32.96
CA LEU A 46 13.97 -5.56 -32.04
C LEU A 46 14.48 -5.20 -30.64
N ALA A 47 15.68 -4.59 -30.54
CA ALA A 47 16.23 -4.16 -29.26
C ALA A 47 15.36 -3.09 -28.55
N VAL A 48 14.82 -2.14 -29.31
CA VAL A 48 13.89 -1.13 -28.78
C VAL A 48 12.58 -1.78 -28.30
N SER A 49 12.00 -2.66 -29.13
CA SER A 49 10.77 -3.39 -28.79
C SER A 49 10.93 -4.23 -27.53
N SER A 50 12.05 -4.96 -27.41
CA SER A 50 12.36 -5.75 -26.22
C SER A 50 12.46 -4.89 -24.96
N ARG A 51 13.12 -3.72 -25.04
CA ARG A 51 13.21 -2.78 -23.90
C ARG A 51 11.82 -2.26 -23.50
N PHE A 52 10.99 -1.88 -24.47
CA PHE A 52 9.63 -1.43 -24.17
C PHE A 52 8.76 -2.54 -23.58
N THR A 53 8.85 -3.76 -24.09
CA THR A 53 8.14 -4.90 -23.51
C THR A 53 8.54 -5.14 -22.05
N ALA A 54 9.83 -5.09 -21.76
CA ALA A 54 10.34 -5.21 -20.39
C ALA A 54 9.88 -4.03 -19.50
N GLN A 55 9.85 -2.81 -20.04
CA GLN A 55 9.36 -1.63 -19.32
C GLN A 55 7.86 -1.72 -19.03
N ILE A 56 7.05 -2.15 -20.00
CA ILE A 56 5.61 -2.39 -19.81
C ILE A 56 5.37 -3.41 -18.71
N SER A 57 6.12 -4.52 -18.71
CA SER A 57 5.99 -5.56 -17.67
C SER A 57 6.35 -5.02 -16.28
N ARG A 58 7.42 -4.22 -16.16
CA ARG A 58 7.79 -3.56 -14.90
C ARG A 58 6.75 -2.54 -14.46
N ASN A 59 6.20 -1.74 -15.37
CA ASN A 59 5.11 -0.81 -15.05
C ASN A 59 3.86 -1.54 -14.55
N SER A 60 3.50 -2.66 -15.18
CA SER A 60 2.39 -3.48 -14.71
C SER A 60 2.62 -4.03 -13.29
N ALA A 61 3.84 -4.45 -12.98
CA ALA A 61 4.20 -4.87 -11.63
C ALA A 61 4.15 -3.70 -10.63
N ALA A 62 4.63 -2.51 -11.01
CA ALA A 62 4.54 -1.31 -10.18
C ALA A 62 3.08 -0.91 -9.90
N MET A 63 2.18 -0.99 -10.88
CA MET A 63 0.75 -0.76 -10.68
C MET A 63 0.12 -1.75 -9.68
N ASN A 64 0.52 -3.02 -9.71
CA ASN A 64 0.08 -3.99 -8.71
C ASN A 64 0.60 -3.65 -7.31
N ASN A 65 1.84 -3.18 -7.19
CA ASN A 65 2.40 -2.71 -5.92
C ASN A 65 1.62 -1.51 -5.37
N LEU A 66 1.27 -0.54 -6.23
CA LEU A 66 0.43 0.61 -5.87
C LEU A 66 -0.95 0.16 -5.39
N ALA A 67 -1.62 -0.76 -6.07
CA ALA A 67 -2.92 -1.30 -5.66
C ALA A 67 -2.85 -1.99 -4.29
N ASN A 68 -1.76 -2.74 -4.03
CA ASN A 68 -1.53 -3.37 -2.72
C ASN A 68 -1.27 -2.31 -1.63
N ALA A 69 -0.52 -1.25 -1.91
CA ALA A 69 -0.26 -0.16 -0.98
C ALA A 69 -1.54 0.63 -0.64
N VAL A 70 -2.40 0.86 -1.62
CA VAL A 70 -3.73 1.47 -1.38
C VAL A 70 -4.58 0.56 -0.48
N SER A 71 -4.62 -0.75 -0.75
CA SER A 71 -5.37 -1.71 0.06
C SER A 71 -4.84 -1.79 1.50
N TYR A 72 -3.52 -1.74 1.68
CA TYR A 72 -2.86 -1.64 2.98
C TYR A 72 -3.31 -0.38 3.72
N SER A 73 -3.25 0.79 3.08
CA SER A 73 -3.62 2.08 3.67
C SER A 73 -5.11 2.15 4.02
N GLN A 74 -5.98 1.59 3.18
CA GLN A 74 -7.43 1.50 3.46
C GLN A 74 -7.72 0.59 4.66
N THR A 75 -7.02 -0.54 4.76
CA THR A 75 -7.12 -1.43 5.92
C THR A 75 -6.67 -0.73 7.20
N GLN A 76 -5.57 0.02 7.13
CA GLN A 76 -5.06 0.83 8.22
C GLN A 76 -6.08 1.87 8.68
N ASP A 77 -6.70 2.64 7.76
CA ASP A 77 -7.75 3.61 8.09
C ASP A 77 -8.98 2.92 8.72
N GLY A 78 -9.39 1.76 8.20
CA GLY A 78 -10.50 0.99 8.78
C GLY A 78 -10.28 0.58 10.24
N PHE A 79 -9.05 0.23 10.63
CA PHE A 79 -8.71 -0.02 12.04
C PHE A 79 -8.68 1.28 12.85
N MET A 80 -8.21 2.39 12.28
CA MET A 80 -8.20 3.69 12.95
C MET A 80 -9.61 4.22 13.22
N GLN A 81 -10.58 3.95 12.34
CA GLN A 81 -12.00 4.26 12.60
C GLN A 81 -12.53 3.50 13.82
N LYS A 82 -12.17 2.23 13.98
CA LYS A 82 -12.54 1.44 15.17
C LYS A 82 -11.89 1.97 16.43
N MET A 83 -10.63 2.42 16.35
CA MET A 83 -9.97 3.09 17.47
C MET A 83 -10.67 4.39 17.85
N SER A 84 -11.12 5.21 16.87
CA SER A 84 -11.87 6.43 17.13
C SER A 84 -13.13 6.13 17.95
N THR A 85 -13.92 5.15 17.53
CA THR A 85 -15.13 4.74 18.27
C THR A 85 -14.82 4.28 19.70
N ALA A 86 -13.71 3.56 19.89
CA ALA A 86 -13.29 3.15 21.23
C ALA A 86 -12.84 4.34 22.09
N LEU A 87 -12.08 5.28 21.54
CA LEU A 87 -11.66 6.49 22.24
C LEU A 87 -12.84 7.39 22.60
N ASP A 88 -13.82 7.53 21.70
CA ASP A 88 -15.06 8.28 21.99
C ASP A 88 -15.79 7.68 23.19
N ARG A 89 -15.95 6.35 23.22
CA ARG A 89 -16.57 5.66 24.34
C ARG A 89 -15.76 5.78 25.63
N MET A 90 -14.43 5.69 25.54
CA MET A 90 -13.54 5.96 26.69
C MET A 90 -13.71 7.39 27.20
N GLY A 91 -13.87 8.37 26.31
CA GLY A 91 -14.17 9.76 26.67
C GLY A 91 -15.48 9.90 27.46
N GLU A 92 -16.56 9.25 27.03
CA GLU A 92 -17.82 9.21 27.78
C GLU A 92 -17.64 8.63 29.19
N LEU A 93 -16.94 7.50 29.31
CA LEU A 93 -16.68 6.86 30.60
C LEU A 93 -15.87 7.75 31.54
N THR A 94 -14.90 8.53 31.02
CA THR A 94 -14.14 9.47 31.84
C THR A 94 -15.00 10.60 32.38
N VAL A 95 -15.94 11.11 31.57
CA VAL A 95 -16.88 12.15 32.02
C VAL A 95 -17.84 11.59 33.09
N LEU A 96 -18.37 10.37 32.91
CA LEU A 96 -19.20 9.71 33.92
C LEU A 96 -18.44 9.45 35.21
N ALA A 97 -17.16 9.12 35.15
CA ALA A 97 -16.31 8.87 36.35
C ALA A 97 -15.94 10.18 37.09
N GLN A 98 -16.01 11.35 36.44
CA GLN A 98 -15.76 12.64 37.07
C GLN A 98 -16.95 13.14 37.92
N ASP A 99 -18.14 12.55 37.76
CA ASP A 99 -19.31 12.96 38.50
C ASP A 99 -19.11 12.74 40.01
N ILE A 100 -19.25 13.82 40.76
CA ILE A 100 -19.07 13.82 42.22
C ILE A 100 -20.15 13.01 42.97
N THR A 101 -21.27 12.75 42.32
CA THR A 101 -22.38 11.93 42.88
C THR A 101 -22.11 10.44 42.80
N LYS A 102 -21.08 10.01 42.08
CA LYS A 102 -20.67 8.61 41.93
C LYS A 102 -19.78 8.17 43.08
N THR A 103 -20.01 6.94 43.54
CA THR A 103 -19.15 6.30 44.54
C THR A 103 -17.91 5.71 43.86
N ASP A 104 -16.88 5.37 44.65
CA ASP A 104 -15.68 4.69 44.12
C ASP A 104 -15.99 3.30 43.56
N THR A 105 -17.06 2.64 44.07
CA THR A 105 -17.56 1.39 43.50
C THR A 105 -18.13 1.60 42.11
N ASP A 106 -18.89 2.69 41.88
CA ASP A 106 -19.43 3.02 40.56
C ASP A 106 -18.29 3.31 39.57
N ARG A 107 -17.27 4.08 39.99
CA ARG A 107 -16.09 4.34 39.20
C ARG A 107 -15.32 3.08 38.87
N SER A 108 -15.22 2.14 39.83
CA SER A 108 -14.61 0.84 39.57
C SER A 108 -15.36 0.06 38.49
N ASN A 109 -16.69 0.10 38.47
CA ASN A 109 -17.47 -0.53 37.40
C ASN A 109 -17.22 0.10 36.03
N TYR A 110 -17.15 1.44 35.94
CA TYR A 110 -16.75 2.14 34.70
C TYR A 110 -15.33 1.78 34.28
N SER A 111 -14.41 1.59 35.23
CA SER A 111 -13.02 1.25 34.95
C SER A 111 -12.86 -0.11 34.32
N VAL A 112 -13.78 -1.07 34.57
CA VAL A 112 -13.75 -2.39 33.91
C VAL A 112 -13.98 -2.23 32.40
N GLU A 113 -15.03 -1.49 32.00
CA GLU A 113 -15.29 -1.23 30.58
C GLU A 113 -14.14 -0.42 29.94
N PHE A 114 -13.66 0.59 30.65
CA PHE A 114 -12.54 1.42 30.21
C PHE A 114 -11.27 0.57 29.93
N SER A 115 -10.93 -0.33 30.84
CA SER A 115 -9.77 -1.23 30.67
C SER A 115 -9.95 -2.19 29.49
N GLN A 116 -11.16 -2.67 29.23
CA GLN A 116 -11.44 -3.50 28.06
C GLN A 116 -11.24 -2.72 26.76
N LEU A 117 -11.63 -1.44 26.72
CA LEU A 117 -11.38 -0.57 25.56
C LEU A 117 -9.91 -0.24 25.38
N GLN A 118 -9.15 -0.05 26.47
CA GLN A 118 -7.68 0.10 26.41
C GLN A 118 -7.02 -1.13 25.79
N ASN A 119 -7.37 -2.33 26.25
CA ASN A 119 -6.88 -3.59 25.70
C ASN A 119 -7.25 -3.73 24.22
N TYR A 120 -8.50 -3.38 23.86
CA TYR A 120 -8.95 -3.43 22.47
C TYR A 120 -8.12 -2.53 21.55
N ILE A 121 -7.79 -1.28 21.97
CA ILE A 121 -6.92 -0.39 21.18
C ILE A 121 -5.51 -0.97 21.07
N SER A 122 -4.97 -1.50 22.17
CA SER A 122 -3.65 -2.17 22.20
C SER A 122 -3.61 -3.36 21.24
N ASP A 123 -4.67 -4.19 21.23
CA ASP A 123 -4.78 -5.34 20.33
C ASP A 123 -4.87 -4.93 18.85
N ILE A 124 -5.53 -3.81 18.55
CA ILE A 124 -5.53 -3.25 17.20
C ILE A 124 -4.11 -2.87 16.79
N GLY A 125 -3.31 -2.32 17.71
CA GLY A 125 -1.92 -1.95 17.46
C GLY A 125 -1.01 -3.08 17.01
N THR A 126 -1.40 -4.33 17.27
CA THR A 126 -0.64 -5.52 16.86
C THR A 126 -1.06 -6.09 15.50
N LYS A 127 -2.08 -5.51 14.86
CA LYS A 127 -2.60 -6.04 13.59
C LYS A 127 -1.63 -5.84 12.44
N SER A 128 -1.65 -6.79 11.52
CA SER A 128 -0.81 -6.80 10.33
C SER A 128 -1.64 -7.06 9.07
N PHE A 129 -1.14 -6.59 7.96
CA PHE A 129 -1.64 -6.89 6.62
C PHE A 129 -0.58 -7.72 5.90
N ASN A 130 -0.90 -8.96 5.55
CA ASN A 130 0.04 -9.89 4.92
C ASN A 130 1.39 -9.98 5.68
N SER A 131 1.34 -10.11 7.01
CA SER A 131 2.49 -10.16 7.93
C SER A 131 3.31 -8.85 8.03
N VAL A 132 2.90 -7.77 7.37
CA VAL A 132 3.48 -6.43 7.54
C VAL A 132 2.69 -5.70 8.61
N PRO A 133 3.30 -5.21 9.69
CA PRO A 133 2.59 -4.46 10.73
C PRO A 133 1.88 -3.24 10.15
N LEU A 134 0.62 -3.03 10.54
CA LEU A 134 -0.13 -1.85 10.12
C LEU A 134 0.33 -0.58 10.86
N PHE A 135 0.78 -0.75 12.10
CA PHE A 135 1.17 0.35 12.99
C PHE A 135 2.63 0.17 13.38
N SER A 136 3.48 1.04 12.86
CA SER A 136 4.94 0.97 13.03
C SER A 136 5.54 2.37 13.04
N SER A 137 6.64 2.53 13.75
CA SER A 137 7.45 3.77 13.76
C SER A 137 8.24 3.98 12.46
N ALA A 138 8.35 2.95 11.61
CA ALA A 138 9.02 3.05 10.31
C ALA A 138 7.99 3.18 9.19
N GLY A 139 8.23 4.09 8.24
CA GLY A 139 7.45 4.19 7.00
C GLY A 139 7.71 3.00 6.07
N ASN A 140 6.73 2.63 5.28
CA ASN A 140 6.86 1.57 4.28
C ASN A 140 7.15 2.18 2.92
N GLU A 141 8.11 1.60 2.19
CA GLU A 141 8.46 2.02 0.84
C GLU A 141 7.70 1.21 -0.20
N VAL A 142 7.15 1.89 -1.18
CA VAL A 142 6.42 1.31 -2.31
C VAL A 142 7.09 1.72 -3.61
N THR A 143 7.42 0.74 -4.46
CA THR A 143 7.94 1.01 -5.81
C THR A 143 6.81 1.51 -6.70
N ILE A 144 7.01 2.68 -7.32
CA ILE A 144 5.99 3.41 -8.07
C ILE A 144 6.18 3.37 -9.58
N ASP A 145 7.38 3.02 -10.08
CA ASP A 145 7.67 3.03 -11.52
C ASP A 145 8.54 1.87 -11.99
N SER A 146 8.82 1.86 -13.31
CA SER A 146 9.67 0.85 -13.96
C SER A 146 11.16 0.97 -13.62
N ASP A 147 11.60 2.09 -13.07
CA ASP A 147 13.00 2.39 -12.78
C ASP A 147 13.33 2.20 -11.29
N ALA A 148 12.40 1.55 -10.57
CA ALA A 148 12.48 1.24 -9.14
C ALA A 148 12.53 2.47 -8.22
N ASN A 149 11.99 3.61 -8.67
CA ASN A 149 11.77 4.73 -7.76
C ASN A 149 10.73 4.34 -6.72
N THR A 150 10.95 4.77 -5.47
CA THR A 150 10.09 4.44 -4.34
C THR A 150 9.36 5.68 -3.80
N PHE A 151 8.18 5.44 -3.28
CA PHE A 151 7.44 6.37 -2.45
C PHE A 151 7.40 5.83 -1.02
N THR A 152 7.87 6.62 -0.05
CA THR A 152 7.78 6.27 1.36
C THR A 152 6.43 6.76 1.90
N MET A 153 5.58 5.81 2.32
CA MET A 153 4.36 6.11 3.08
C MET A 153 4.72 6.55 4.49
N ASN A 154 4.04 7.57 4.99
CA ASN A 154 4.25 8.06 6.35
C ASN A 154 4.01 6.95 7.38
N ALA A 155 4.91 6.87 8.35
CA ALA A 155 4.75 5.98 9.49
C ALA A 155 3.51 6.35 10.32
N VAL A 156 2.82 5.32 10.83
CA VAL A 156 1.70 5.50 11.77
C VAL A 156 2.03 4.69 13.03
N ASP A 157 2.57 5.37 14.02
CA ASP A 157 2.95 4.76 15.30
C ASP A 157 1.96 5.15 16.39
N ILE A 158 1.01 4.25 16.66
CA ILE A 158 0.03 4.43 17.74
C ILE A 158 0.63 4.16 19.12
N ASN A 159 1.74 3.41 19.21
CA ASN A 159 2.40 3.05 20.47
C ASN A 159 3.35 4.13 20.96
N SER A 160 3.53 5.22 20.21
CA SER A 160 4.35 6.34 20.67
C SER A 160 3.79 6.93 21.96
N THR A 161 4.64 7.07 22.96
CA THR A 161 4.32 7.71 24.24
C THR A 161 4.40 9.24 24.17
N THR A 162 4.86 9.77 23.04
CA THR A 162 4.97 11.22 22.82
C THR A 162 3.57 11.83 22.72
N ALA A 163 3.27 12.80 23.56
CA ALA A 163 1.96 13.45 23.59
C ALA A 163 1.54 14.08 22.24
N ALA A 164 2.52 14.48 21.44
CA ALA A 164 2.28 15.13 20.14
C ALA A 164 1.97 14.17 18.99
N THR A 165 2.28 12.86 19.10
CA THR A 165 2.22 11.96 17.95
C THR A 165 1.63 10.58 18.22
N GLY A 166 1.50 10.17 19.50
CA GLY A 166 1.06 8.81 19.85
C GLY A 166 -0.28 8.77 20.56
N LEU A 167 -0.82 7.56 20.65
CA LEU A 167 -2.05 7.26 21.39
C LEU A 167 -1.77 6.53 22.70
N ALA A 168 -0.54 6.07 22.92
CA ALA A 168 -0.19 5.18 24.03
C ALA A 168 -0.65 5.71 25.39
N ARG A 169 -0.60 7.02 25.62
CA ARG A 169 -1.04 7.65 26.88
C ARG A 169 -2.52 7.45 27.17
N ALA A 170 -3.36 7.29 26.17
CA ALA A 170 -4.81 7.07 26.37
C ALA A 170 -5.12 5.62 26.73
N PHE A 171 -4.39 4.65 26.19
CA PHE A 171 -4.65 3.24 26.42
C PHE A 171 -3.65 2.54 27.36
N ASP A 172 -2.61 3.25 27.85
CA ASP A 172 -1.74 2.75 28.92
C ASP A 172 -2.44 2.90 30.27
N ALA A 173 -2.69 1.76 30.91
CA ALA A 173 -3.37 1.70 32.22
C ALA A 173 -2.63 2.44 33.35
N THR A 174 -1.31 2.71 33.19
CA THR A 174 -0.52 3.46 34.18
C THR A 174 -0.71 4.98 34.04
N THR A 175 -1.02 5.46 32.84
CA THR A 175 -1.17 6.89 32.55
C THR A 175 -2.61 7.36 32.44
N SER A 176 -3.56 6.44 32.17
CA SER A 176 -4.97 6.72 32.06
C SER A 176 -5.79 5.71 32.84
N ALA A 177 -6.22 6.11 34.03
CA ALA A 177 -7.10 5.37 34.91
C ALA A 177 -8.28 6.26 35.33
N ILE A 178 -9.42 5.68 35.75
CA ILE A 178 -10.64 6.43 36.09
C ILE A 178 -11.19 6.08 37.47
N TYR A 179 -10.32 5.62 38.37
CA TYR A 179 -10.72 5.23 39.75
C TYR A 179 -11.07 6.42 40.64
N THR A 180 -10.55 7.60 40.35
CA THR A 180 -10.81 8.84 41.09
C THR A 180 -11.21 9.95 40.13
N THR A 181 -11.86 11.01 40.66
CA THR A 181 -12.21 12.19 39.84
C THR A 181 -11.02 12.86 39.23
N THR A 182 -9.89 12.94 39.97
CA THR A 182 -8.63 13.53 39.48
C THR A 182 -8.00 12.67 38.36
N SER A 183 -7.95 11.36 38.55
CA SER A 183 -7.40 10.46 37.52
C SER A 183 -8.28 10.44 36.27
N ALA A 184 -9.61 10.48 36.42
CA ALA A 184 -10.55 10.59 35.32
C ALA A 184 -10.35 11.90 34.52
N SER A 185 -10.09 13.03 35.19
CA SER A 185 -9.78 14.29 34.51
C SER A 185 -8.49 14.20 33.68
N SER A 186 -7.45 13.59 34.23
CA SER A 186 -6.19 13.35 33.51
C SER A 186 -6.38 12.40 32.31
N ALA A 187 -7.15 11.34 32.51
CA ALA A 187 -7.49 10.39 31.45
C ALA A 187 -8.27 11.07 30.30
N LEU A 188 -9.23 11.96 30.62
CA LEU A 188 -9.97 12.74 29.63
C LEU A 188 -9.01 13.58 28.77
N SER A 189 -8.06 14.28 29.38
CA SER A 189 -7.07 15.08 28.66
C SER A 189 -6.21 14.20 27.71
N ASN A 190 -5.79 13.03 28.19
CA ASN A 190 -5.03 12.08 27.36
C ASN A 190 -5.87 11.56 26.17
N ILE A 191 -7.16 11.26 26.39
CA ILE A 191 -8.07 10.81 25.33
C ILE A 191 -8.32 11.90 24.30
N GLN A 192 -8.55 13.14 24.72
CA GLN A 192 -8.73 14.27 23.81
C GLN A 192 -7.50 14.46 22.91
N THR A 193 -6.32 14.39 23.51
CA THR A 193 -5.05 14.43 22.74
C THR A 193 -4.93 13.24 21.78
N ALA A 194 -5.30 12.05 22.23
CA ALA A 194 -5.25 10.86 21.37
C ALA A 194 -6.24 10.95 20.21
N ILE A 195 -7.44 11.48 20.40
CA ILE A 195 -8.42 11.70 19.31
C ILE A 195 -7.86 12.68 18.28
N GLN A 196 -7.21 13.77 18.73
CA GLN A 196 -6.57 14.72 17.81
C GLN A 196 -5.44 14.06 17.02
N ASN A 197 -4.54 13.33 17.69
CA ASN A 197 -3.44 12.62 17.04
C ASN A 197 -3.96 11.56 16.04
N LEU A 198 -5.02 10.85 16.39
CA LEU A 198 -5.66 9.89 15.51
C LEU A 198 -6.23 10.56 14.26
N ALA A 199 -6.84 11.73 14.39
CA ALA A 199 -7.33 12.51 13.26
C ALA A 199 -6.19 12.95 12.33
N ASP A 200 -5.07 13.40 12.88
CA ASP A 200 -3.88 13.81 12.13
C ASP A 200 -3.24 12.60 11.42
N MET A 201 -3.17 11.44 12.07
CA MET A 201 -2.69 10.21 11.44
C MET A 201 -3.60 9.79 10.28
N ARG A 202 -4.92 9.86 10.43
CA ARG A 202 -5.87 9.56 9.36
C ARG A 202 -5.77 10.54 8.20
N ALA A 203 -5.53 11.81 8.46
CA ALA A 203 -5.28 12.81 7.42
C ALA A 203 -4.01 12.46 6.61
N ASN A 204 -2.95 12.01 7.28
CA ASN A 204 -1.72 11.55 6.63
C ASN A 204 -1.96 10.30 5.75
N ILE A 205 -2.75 9.33 6.23
CA ILE A 205 -3.13 8.16 5.42
C ILE A 205 -3.96 8.59 4.20
N GLY A 206 -4.91 9.49 4.39
CA GLY A 206 -5.69 10.03 3.28
C GLY A 206 -4.81 10.71 2.22
N ALA A 207 -3.83 11.49 2.63
CA ALA A 207 -2.85 12.10 1.73
C ALA A 207 -1.99 11.07 1.00
N ASN A 208 -1.56 9.99 1.70
CA ASN A 208 -0.82 8.88 1.08
C ASN A 208 -1.67 8.19 0.01
N ILE A 209 -2.94 7.84 0.32
CA ILE A 209 -3.87 7.22 -0.63
C ILE A 209 -4.08 8.12 -1.85
N GLN A 210 -4.29 9.41 -1.63
CA GLN A 210 -4.48 10.36 -2.74
C GLN A 210 -3.25 10.42 -3.66
N ARG A 211 -2.05 10.41 -3.08
CA ARG A 211 -0.80 10.43 -3.85
C ARG A 211 -0.54 9.11 -4.60
N LEU A 212 -0.97 7.97 -4.04
CA LEU A 212 -0.83 6.67 -4.69
C LEU A 212 -1.83 6.47 -5.85
N ASN A 213 -2.91 7.27 -5.91
CA ASN A 213 -3.94 7.20 -6.94
C ASN A 213 -3.72 8.21 -8.11
N VAL A 214 -2.70 9.08 -8.03
CA VAL A 214 -2.34 10.05 -9.08
C VAL A 214 -1.27 9.48 -10.00
#